data_b38fd3af65807555597ca5a7742e6e8d
#
_entry.id   b38fd3af65807555597ca5a7742e6e8d
#
_cell.length_a   1.000
_cell.length_b   1.000
_cell.length_c   1.000
_cell.angle_alpha   90.00
_cell.angle_beta   90.00
_cell.angle_gamma   90.00
#
_symmetry.space_group_name_H-M   'P 1'
#
loop_
_entity.id
_entity.type
_entity.pdbx_description
1 polymer ?
#
loop_
_entity_poly.entity_id
_entity_poly.type
_entity_poly.pdbx_seq_one_letter_code
_entity_poly.pdbx_strand_id
1 'polypeptide(L)'
;MSKRFLLHALFLLVLPVIVAWFGISTAGAIALVFFALMWRWALSLSMLVAPEKAPDLELTTISASHFVEKVRWCMDRLGLEYTEKPAGGTLGAFFLGRTVPVLKFRTGAVRSQIGNSPEILRYLWGRYSAGMPDQARFLEPTTERLEFEQKIDRCGVDLQVWVYYHILGDRELTMHAWGVSNPAIPAWQRLVLKLTYPLLRFLIRKSFRITSAHHEKAVSHIEALLADVETRLSDGRKSLLGGEIINYTDLAFCAIMGLWLQPRGYGGGKADTVRIDRAQCPPQMASQIEAWSQGYPLATEFIETLYAGQRH
;
A
#
# COMPACT_ATOMS: atom_id res chain seq x y z
N MET A 1 -4.67 20.65 -3.86
CA MET A 1 -3.82 21.65 -4.58
C MET A 1 -2.89 22.32 -3.58
N SER A 2 -1.58 22.40 -3.87
CA SER A 2 -0.65 23.07 -2.94
C SER A 2 -0.85 24.59 -2.98
N LYS A 3 -0.66 25.27 -1.81
CA LYS A 3 -0.73 26.75 -1.73
C LYS A 3 0.18 27.42 -2.77
N ARG A 4 1.28 26.80 -3.15
CA ARG A 4 2.21 27.28 -4.19
C ARG A 4 1.64 27.21 -5.60
N PHE A 5 0.88 26.16 -5.94
CA PHE A 5 0.20 26.08 -7.24
C PHE A 5 -0.85 27.18 -7.41
N LEU A 6 -1.62 27.47 -6.35
CA LEU A 6 -2.58 28.59 -6.34
C LEU A 6 -1.90 29.92 -6.51
N LEU A 7 -0.76 30.15 -5.84
CA LEU A 7 0.04 31.36 -6.01
C LEU A 7 0.59 31.50 -7.43
N HIS A 8 1.05 30.41 -8.04
CA HIS A 8 1.53 30.44 -9.43
C HIS A 8 0.40 30.68 -10.43
N ALA A 9 -0.76 30.07 -10.23
CA ALA A 9 -1.94 30.30 -11.07
C ALA A 9 -2.43 31.74 -10.93
N LEU A 10 -2.47 32.28 -9.73
CA LEU A 10 -2.81 33.67 -9.46
C LEU A 10 -1.84 34.63 -10.17
N PHE A 11 -0.53 34.41 -10.03
CA PHE A 11 0.48 35.27 -10.63
C PHE A 11 0.49 35.19 -12.17
N LEU A 12 0.33 34.02 -12.76
CA LEU A 12 0.44 33.81 -14.21
C LEU A 12 -0.86 34.14 -14.97
N LEU A 13 -2.01 33.98 -14.34
CA LEU A 13 -3.30 34.13 -15.02
C LEU A 13 -4.04 35.41 -14.60
N VAL A 14 -4.06 35.75 -13.32
CA VAL A 14 -4.88 36.84 -12.79
C VAL A 14 -4.14 38.16 -12.87
N LEU A 15 -2.86 38.21 -12.54
CA LEU A 15 -2.10 39.46 -12.53
C LEU A 15 -1.99 40.14 -13.90
N PRO A 16 -1.71 39.43 -15.03
CA PRO A 16 -1.71 40.06 -16.36
C PRO A 16 -3.06 40.63 -16.76
N VAL A 17 -4.15 39.95 -16.37
CA VAL A 17 -5.52 40.42 -16.65
C VAL A 17 -5.83 41.69 -15.86
N ILE A 18 -5.48 41.75 -14.58
CA ILE A 18 -5.65 42.93 -13.73
C ILE A 18 -4.83 44.10 -14.27
N VAL A 19 -3.59 43.86 -14.65
CA VAL A 19 -2.68 44.84 -15.21
C VAL A 19 -3.20 45.41 -16.54
N ALA A 20 -3.72 44.54 -17.42
CA ALA A 20 -4.36 44.97 -18.67
C ALA A 20 -5.65 45.79 -18.43
N TRP A 21 -6.42 45.42 -17.41
CA TRP A 21 -7.66 46.12 -17.05
C TRP A 21 -7.42 47.56 -16.54
N PHE A 22 -6.34 47.77 -15.80
CA PHE A 22 -5.98 49.11 -15.27
C PHE A 22 -5.20 50.00 -16.25
N GLY A 23 -5.13 49.63 -17.53
CA GLY A 23 -4.60 50.52 -18.57
C GLY A 23 -3.07 50.65 -18.60
N ILE A 24 -2.35 49.68 -18.10
CA ILE A 24 -0.89 49.63 -18.27
C ILE A 24 -0.58 49.30 -19.73
N SER A 25 0.40 49.99 -20.29
CA SER A 25 0.82 49.79 -21.69
C SER A 25 1.09 48.31 -22.00
N THR A 26 0.85 47.89 -23.25
CA THR A 26 1.13 46.54 -23.75
C THR A 26 2.57 46.09 -23.40
N ALA A 27 3.52 47.03 -23.46
CA ALA A 27 4.91 46.77 -23.05
C ALA A 27 5.03 46.43 -21.56
N GLY A 28 4.29 47.07 -20.69
CA GLY A 28 4.26 46.75 -19.25
C GLY A 28 3.65 45.39 -18.97
N ALA A 29 2.61 44.98 -19.70
CA ALA A 29 2.01 43.68 -19.58
C ALA A 29 2.98 42.56 -20.03
N ILE A 30 3.68 42.78 -21.15
CA ILE A 30 4.72 41.83 -21.63
C ILE A 30 5.87 41.70 -20.62
N ALA A 31 6.35 42.81 -20.07
CA ALA A 31 7.42 42.81 -19.05
C ALA A 31 6.99 42.03 -17.79
N LEU A 32 5.73 42.19 -17.36
CA LEU A 32 5.19 41.47 -16.22
C LEU A 32 5.09 39.93 -16.45
N VAL A 33 4.66 39.52 -17.64
CA VAL A 33 4.65 38.10 -18.03
C VAL A 33 6.06 37.55 -18.05
N PHE A 34 7.00 38.27 -18.65
CA PHE A 34 8.41 37.87 -18.68
C PHE A 34 8.99 37.74 -17.26
N PHE A 35 8.72 38.70 -16.39
CA PHE A 35 9.14 38.67 -14.99
C PHE A 35 8.53 37.46 -14.24
N ALA A 36 7.24 37.18 -14.45
CA ALA A 36 6.57 36.05 -13.85
C ALA A 36 7.17 34.69 -14.31
N LEU A 37 7.52 34.58 -15.60
CA LEU A 37 8.19 33.42 -16.16
C LEU A 37 9.61 33.25 -15.61
N MET A 38 10.38 34.33 -15.53
CA MET A 38 11.73 34.33 -14.93
C MET A 38 11.66 33.99 -13.44
N TRP A 39 10.69 34.56 -12.70
CA TRP A 39 10.47 34.19 -11.30
C TRP A 39 10.13 32.71 -11.13
N ARG A 40 9.23 32.19 -11.97
CA ARG A 40 8.91 30.76 -11.98
C ARG A 40 10.14 29.89 -12.27
N TRP A 41 10.94 30.30 -13.26
CA TRP A 41 12.18 29.62 -13.61
C TRP A 41 13.20 29.65 -12.47
N ALA A 42 13.42 30.81 -11.85
CA ALA A 42 14.30 30.97 -10.68
C ALA A 42 13.82 30.11 -9.49
N LEU A 43 12.50 30.06 -9.22
CA LEU A 43 11.93 29.18 -8.22
C LEU A 43 12.18 27.71 -8.55
N SER A 44 12.04 27.31 -9.81
CA SER A 44 12.30 25.94 -10.23
C SER A 44 13.76 25.56 -10.02
N LEU A 45 14.69 26.44 -10.38
CA LEU A 45 16.13 26.24 -10.14
C LEU A 45 16.47 26.21 -8.64
N SER A 46 15.89 27.11 -7.85
CA SER A 46 16.11 27.15 -6.39
C SER A 46 15.57 25.92 -5.65
N MET A 47 14.68 25.16 -6.31
CA MET A 47 14.12 23.92 -5.80
C MET A 47 14.82 22.66 -6.33
N LEU A 48 15.80 22.80 -7.22
CA LEU A 48 16.69 21.69 -7.57
C LEU A 48 17.51 21.36 -6.33
N VAL A 49 17.44 20.10 -5.97
CA VAL A 49 18.09 19.57 -4.77
C VAL A 49 19.18 18.62 -5.22
N ALA A 50 20.30 18.62 -4.48
CA ALA A 50 21.35 17.66 -4.72
C ALA A 50 20.78 16.23 -4.74
N PRO A 51 21.27 15.36 -5.64
CA PRO A 51 20.80 13.97 -5.75
C PRO A 51 20.91 13.17 -4.45
N GLU A 52 21.86 13.57 -3.57
CA GLU A 52 22.13 12.93 -2.29
C GLU A 52 21.04 13.20 -1.25
N LYS A 53 20.22 14.23 -1.44
CA LYS A 53 19.15 14.51 -0.48
C LYS A 53 18.09 13.41 -0.51
N ALA A 54 17.86 12.82 0.66
CA ALA A 54 16.79 11.85 0.82
C ALA A 54 15.43 12.46 0.46
N PRO A 55 14.56 11.73 -0.27
CA PRO A 55 13.21 12.19 -0.57
C PRO A 55 12.32 12.18 0.67
N ASP A 56 11.41 13.14 0.78
CA ASP A 56 10.29 13.04 1.72
C ASP A 56 9.32 11.96 1.21
N LEU A 57 9.09 10.91 1.99
CA LEU A 57 8.24 9.78 1.62
C LEU A 57 6.88 9.86 2.31
N GLU A 58 5.80 9.62 1.55
CA GLU A 58 4.44 9.51 2.04
C GLU A 58 3.81 8.23 1.49
N LEU A 59 3.40 7.31 2.37
CA LEU A 59 2.72 6.08 2.00
C LEU A 59 1.22 6.23 2.24
N THR A 60 0.42 6.17 1.18
CA THR A 60 -1.05 6.11 1.29
C THR A 60 -1.48 4.66 1.49
N THR A 61 -2.25 4.42 2.54
CA THR A 61 -2.54 3.07 3.04
C THR A 61 -4.03 2.84 3.30
N ILE A 62 -4.41 1.56 3.34
CA ILE A 62 -5.57 1.06 4.08
C ILE A 62 -5.00 0.18 5.17
N SER A 63 -5.38 0.40 6.43
CA SER A 63 -4.69 -0.17 7.61
C SER A 63 -4.56 -1.70 7.55
N ALA A 64 -5.62 -2.40 7.16
CA ALA A 64 -5.65 -3.88 7.09
C ALA A 64 -5.13 -4.45 5.76
N SER A 65 -4.68 -3.61 4.81
CA SER A 65 -4.28 -4.11 3.49
C SER A 65 -2.96 -4.88 3.55
N HIS A 66 -2.99 -6.14 3.16
CA HIS A 66 -1.82 -7.01 3.06
C HIS A 66 -0.80 -6.55 2.02
N PHE A 67 -1.23 -5.93 0.91
CA PHE A 67 -0.31 -5.29 -0.05
C PHE A 67 0.37 -4.05 0.52
N VAL A 68 -0.31 -3.32 1.41
CA VAL A 68 0.30 -2.22 2.17
C VAL A 68 1.32 -2.76 3.14
N GLU A 69 0.98 -3.84 3.86
CA GLU A 69 1.88 -4.46 4.82
C GLU A 69 3.18 -4.95 4.17
N LYS A 70 3.10 -5.56 2.99
CA LYS A 70 4.27 -5.93 2.19
C LYS A 70 5.23 -4.74 1.98
N VAL A 71 4.70 -3.58 1.59
CA VAL A 71 5.52 -2.37 1.36
C VAL A 71 6.00 -1.77 2.67
N ARG A 72 5.11 -1.65 3.65
CA ARG A 72 5.42 -1.10 4.97
C ARG A 72 6.57 -1.85 5.62
N TRP A 73 6.50 -3.19 5.64
CA TRP A 73 7.56 -4.03 6.20
C TRP A 73 8.90 -3.84 5.50
N CYS A 74 8.91 -3.77 4.18
CA CYS A 74 10.15 -3.53 3.43
C CYS A 74 10.72 -2.12 3.69
N MET A 75 9.89 -1.09 3.83
CA MET A 75 10.33 0.27 4.15
C MET A 75 10.89 0.35 5.58
N ASP A 76 10.21 -0.28 6.54
CA ASP A 76 10.64 -0.33 7.94
C ASP A 76 11.99 -1.08 8.06
N ARG A 77 12.15 -2.21 7.36
CA ARG A 77 13.39 -2.98 7.32
C ARG A 77 14.56 -2.21 6.69
N LEU A 78 14.30 -1.32 5.73
CA LEU A 78 15.31 -0.39 5.19
C LEU A 78 15.65 0.74 6.15
N GLY A 79 14.93 0.89 7.27
CA GLY A 79 15.10 2.01 8.19
C GLY A 79 14.66 3.35 7.60
N LEU A 80 13.70 3.37 6.67
CA LEU A 80 13.24 4.59 6.02
C LEU A 80 12.25 5.35 6.89
N GLU A 81 12.47 6.65 7.01
CA GLU A 81 11.49 7.55 7.59
C GLU A 81 10.42 7.91 6.54
N TYR A 82 9.16 7.71 6.86
CA TYR A 82 8.03 8.06 5.99
C TYR A 82 6.79 8.43 6.78
N THR A 83 5.94 9.25 6.17
CA THR A 83 4.64 9.59 6.73
C THR A 83 3.58 8.66 6.17
N GLU A 84 2.85 7.97 7.03
CA GLU A 84 1.72 7.15 6.60
C GLU A 84 0.43 7.97 6.61
N LYS A 85 -0.34 7.87 5.52
CA LYS A 85 -1.67 8.48 5.38
C LYS A 85 -2.73 7.40 5.19
N PRO A 86 -3.41 7.00 6.26
CA PRO A 86 -4.49 6.04 6.15
C PRO A 86 -5.67 6.64 5.40
N ALA A 87 -6.18 5.89 4.43
CA ALA A 87 -7.40 6.18 3.69
C ALA A 87 -8.52 5.24 4.13
N GLY A 88 -9.75 5.73 4.12
CA GLY A 88 -10.92 4.94 4.45
C GLY A 88 -11.27 3.96 3.34
N GLY A 89 -11.10 2.66 3.61
CA GLY A 89 -11.57 1.57 2.77
C GLY A 89 -11.24 1.73 1.30
N THR A 90 -12.21 1.41 0.45
CA THR A 90 -12.08 1.37 -1.02
C THR A 90 -12.39 2.68 -1.73
N LEU A 91 -12.61 3.79 -0.99
CA LEU A 91 -12.98 5.08 -1.62
C LEU A 91 -11.94 5.52 -2.66
N GLY A 92 -10.65 5.37 -2.36
CA GLY A 92 -9.59 5.70 -3.29
C GLY A 92 -9.59 4.86 -4.57
N ALA A 93 -9.98 3.59 -4.49
CA ALA A 93 -10.07 2.70 -5.64
C ALA A 93 -11.16 3.13 -6.63
N PHE A 94 -12.32 3.56 -6.12
CA PHE A 94 -13.43 3.98 -6.95
C PHE A 94 -13.24 5.36 -7.59
N PHE A 95 -12.67 6.31 -6.84
CA PHE A 95 -12.52 7.69 -7.34
C PHE A 95 -11.23 7.92 -8.13
N LEU A 96 -10.17 7.17 -7.86
CA LEU A 96 -8.85 7.38 -8.46
C LEU A 96 -8.40 6.22 -9.37
N GLY A 97 -9.24 5.18 -9.50
CA GLY A 97 -8.92 3.99 -10.31
C GLY A 97 -7.71 3.20 -9.81
N ARG A 98 -7.22 3.48 -8.60
CA ARG A 98 -6.05 2.83 -8.01
C ARG A 98 -6.31 2.37 -6.60
N THR A 99 -5.87 1.16 -6.33
CA THR A 99 -5.81 0.58 -4.99
C THR A 99 -4.55 1.07 -4.26
N VAL A 100 -4.50 0.87 -2.95
CA VAL A 100 -3.28 1.02 -2.15
C VAL A 100 -2.40 -0.23 -2.26
N PRO A 101 -1.08 -0.14 -1.99
CA PRO A 101 -0.32 1.03 -1.56
C PRO A 101 -0.02 2.04 -2.67
N VAL A 102 0.13 3.31 -2.29
CA VAL A 102 0.69 4.35 -3.16
C VAL A 102 1.80 5.07 -2.40
N LEU A 103 3.02 4.96 -2.89
CA LEU A 103 4.17 5.70 -2.39
C LEU A 103 4.29 7.01 -3.16
N LYS A 104 4.22 8.12 -2.44
CA LYS A 104 4.53 9.45 -2.95
C LYS A 104 5.88 9.87 -2.43
N PHE A 105 6.66 10.49 -3.29
CA PHE A 105 7.95 11.03 -2.88
C PHE A 105 8.15 12.44 -3.42
N ARG A 106 8.86 13.23 -2.63
CA ARG A 106 9.17 14.62 -2.96
C ARG A 106 10.65 14.88 -2.71
N THR A 107 11.34 15.33 -3.75
CA THR A 107 12.71 15.82 -3.66
C THR A 107 12.73 17.23 -4.25
N GLY A 108 12.84 18.24 -3.40
CA GLY A 108 12.74 19.64 -3.81
C GLY A 108 11.40 19.98 -4.48
N ALA A 109 11.44 20.38 -5.75
CA ALA A 109 10.27 20.70 -6.57
C ALA A 109 9.61 19.46 -7.19
N VAL A 110 10.39 18.39 -7.35
CA VAL A 110 9.92 17.15 -7.99
C VAL A 110 8.99 16.40 -7.04
N ARG A 111 7.82 16.07 -7.56
CA ARG A 111 6.84 15.20 -6.88
C ARG A 111 6.47 14.09 -7.81
N SER A 112 6.48 12.88 -7.30
CA SER A 112 6.12 11.70 -8.05
C SER A 112 5.36 10.74 -7.17
N GLN A 113 4.69 9.78 -7.79
CA GLN A 113 4.00 8.71 -7.08
C GLN A 113 4.09 7.41 -7.85
N ILE A 114 4.19 6.33 -7.10
CA ILE A 114 4.20 4.96 -7.60
C ILE A 114 3.09 4.21 -6.89
N GLY A 115 2.21 3.56 -7.64
CA GLY A 115 1.22 2.62 -7.12
C GLY A 115 1.68 1.20 -7.35
N ASN A 116 0.98 0.25 -6.69
CA ASN A 116 1.25 -1.18 -6.76
C ASN A 116 2.50 -1.62 -5.97
N SER A 117 2.36 -2.64 -5.15
CA SER A 117 3.43 -3.07 -4.23
C SER A 117 4.70 -3.55 -4.95
N PRO A 118 4.66 -4.36 -6.04
CA PRO A 118 5.87 -4.75 -6.76
C PRO A 118 6.66 -3.55 -7.30
N GLU A 119 5.96 -2.58 -7.90
CA GLU A 119 6.60 -1.38 -8.47
C GLU A 119 7.26 -0.52 -7.39
N ILE A 120 6.63 -0.41 -6.23
CA ILE A 120 7.22 0.29 -5.09
C ILE A 120 8.50 -0.43 -4.63
N LEU A 121 8.49 -1.76 -4.52
CA LEU A 121 9.69 -2.50 -4.14
C LEU A 121 10.82 -2.36 -5.17
N ARG A 122 10.51 -2.34 -6.47
CA ARG A 122 11.50 -2.04 -7.54
C ARG A 122 12.08 -0.64 -7.39
N TYR A 123 11.24 0.35 -7.11
CA TYR A 123 11.72 1.71 -6.83
C TYR A 123 12.64 1.76 -5.61
N LEU A 124 12.26 1.10 -4.50
CA LEU A 124 13.08 1.05 -3.29
C LEU A 124 14.44 0.41 -3.57
N TRP A 125 14.48 -0.71 -4.27
CA TRP A 125 15.74 -1.32 -4.70
C TRP A 125 16.57 -0.36 -5.55
N GLY A 126 16.02 0.16 -6.63
CA GLY A 126 16.74 1.04 -7.55
C GLY A 126 17.24 2.33 -6.90
N ARG A 127 16.52 2.83 -5.87
CA ARG A 127 16.88 4.08 -5.18
C ARG A 127 17.92 3.87 -4.09
N TYR A 128 17.89 2.75 -3.38
CA TYR A 128 18.66 2.58 -2.15
C TYR A 128 19.80 1.57 -2.26
N SER A 129 19.81 0.67 -3.25
CA SER A 129 20.84 -0.38 -3.37
C SER A 129 22.26 0.15 -3.51
N ALA A 130 22.46 1.27 -4.23
CA ALA A 130 23.78 1.86 -4.41
C ALA A 130 24.32 2.55 -3.13
N GLY A 131 23.44 3.18 -2.35
CA GLY A 131 23.80 3.91 -1.13
C GLY A 131 23.80 3.04 0.13
N MET A 132 23.08 1.95 0.13
CA MET A 132 22.88 1.05 1.28
C MET A 132 22.90 -0.41 0.82
N PRO A 133 24.00 -0.91 0.20
CA PRO A 133 24.01 -2.19 -0.47
C PRO A 133 23.67 -3.38 0.44
N ASP A 134 24.21 -3.41 1.65
CA ASP A 134 23.96 -4.50 2.60
C ASP A 134 22.51 -4.49 3.12
N GLN A 135 21.99 -3.31 3.47
CA GLN A 135 20.63 -3.15 3.97
C GLN A 135 19.58 -3.42 2.88
N ALA A 136 19.85 -3.02 1.63
CA ALA A 136 18.93 -3.19 0.53
C ALA A 136 19.01 -4.57 -0.14
N ARG A 137 20.03 -5.38 0.13
CA ARG A 137 20.28 -6.68 -0.52
C ARG A 137 19.07 -7.62 -0.49
N PHE A 138 18.27 -7.59 0.56
CA PHE A 138 17.06 -8.40 0.65
C PHE A 138 16.01 -8.04 -0.43
N LEU A 139 16.05 -6.81 -0.99
CA LEU A 139 15.15 -6.34 -2.06
C LEU A 139 15.63 -6.70 -3.47
N GLU A 140 16.79 -7.30 -3.64
CA GLU A 140 17.35 -7.62 -4.96
C GLU A 140 16.37 -8.42 -5.83
N PRO A 141 16.01 -7.92 -7.04
CA PRO A 141 14.99 -8.54 -7.89
C PRO A 141 15.59 -9.60 -8.81
N THR A 142 15.94 -10.76 -8.29
CA THR A 142 16.34 -11.90 -9.13
C THR A 142 15.13 -12.46 -9.86
N THR A 143 15.36 -13.16 -10.98
CA THR A 143 14.28 -13.78 -11.77
C THR A 143 13.40 -14.68 -10.93
N GLU A 144 14.01 -15.54 -10.10
CA GLU A 144 13.29 -16.45 -9.22
C GLU A 144 12.43 -15.71 -8.19
N ARG A 145 12.97 -14.64 -7.59
CA ARG A 145 12.22 -13.81 -6.64
C ARG A 145 11.04 -13.09 -7.31
N LEU A 146 11.22 -12.61 -8.53
CA LEU A 146 10.16 -11.95 -9.29
C LEU A 146 9.01 -12.91 -9.63
N GLU A 147 9.34 -14.12 -10.06
CA GLU A 147 8.34 -15.16 -10.36
C GLU A 147 7.58 -15.60 -9.11
N PHE A 148 8.29 -15.78 -7.99
CA PHE A 148 7.66 -16.15 -6.73
C PHE A 148 6.81 -15.02 -6.15
N GLU A 149 7.29 -13.76 -6.20
CA GLU A 149 6.50 -12.58 -5.83
C GLU A 149 5.19 -12.52 -6.63
N GLN A 150 5.24 -12.75 -7.94
CA GLN A 150 4.05 -12.76 -8.78
C GLN A 150 3.03 -13.83 -8.36
N LYS A 151 3.51 -15.02 -7.94
CA LYS A 151 2.67 -16.09 -7.42
C LYS A 151 2.00 -15.66 -6.11
N ILE A 152 2.74 -15.06 -5.18
CA ILE A 152 2.25 -14.55 -3.91
C ILE A 152 1.22 -13.44 -4.14
N ASP A 153 1.50 -12.48 -5.02
CA ASP A 153 0.60 -11.35 -5.28
C ASP A 153 -0.73 -11.80 -5.91
N ARG A 154 -0.72 -12.81 -6.78
CA ARG A 154 -1.96 -13.43 -7.30
C ARG A 154 -2.78 -14.04 -6.17
N CYS A 155 -2.13 -14.77 -5.28
CA CYS A 155 -2.79 -15.34 -4.11
C CYS A 155 -3.33 -14.24 -3.17
N GLY A 156 -2.67 -13.08 -3.09
CA GLY A 156 -3.17 -11.92 -2.37
C GLY A 156 -4.52 -11.42 -2.91
N VAL A 157 -4.75 -11.50 -4.23
CA VAL A 157 -6.07 -11.19 -4.82
C VAL A 157 -7.11 -12.25 -4.44
N ASP A 158 -6.72 -13.53 -4.45
CA ASP A 158 -7.61 -14.61 -4.02
C ASP A 158 -7.98 -14.47 -2.53
N LEU A 159 -7.05 -14.04 -1.67
CA LEU A 159 -7.33 -13.72 -0.27
C LEU A 159 -8.32 -12.56 -0.12
N GLN A 160 -8.30 -11.55 -0.98
CA GLN A 160 -9.34 -10.50 -0.97
C GLN A 160 -10.72 -11.08 -1.29
N VAL A 161 -10.82 -11.98 -2.27
CA VAL A 161 -12.07 -12.67 -2.59
C VAL A 161 -12.56 -13.47 -1.39
N TRP A 162 -11.66 -14.23 -0.75
CA TRP A 162 -11.96 -15.03 0.44
C TRP A 162 -12.48 -14.16 1.60
N VAL A 163 -11.77 -13.09 1.96
CA VAL A 163 -12.19 -12.18 3.03
C VAL A 163 -13.56 -11.59 2.72
N TYR A 164 -13.73 -11.00 1.54
CA TYR A 164 -15.00 -10.35 1.18
C TYR A 164 -16.17 -11.32 1.05
N TYR A 165 -15.92 -12.57 0.68
CA TYR A 165 -16.96 -13.59 0.68
C TYR A 165 -17.57 -13.76 2.07
N HIS A 166 -16.75 -13.78 3.10
CA HIS A 166 -17.18 -13.97 4.47
C HIS A 166 -17.74 -12.71 5.14
N ILE A 167 -17.12 -11.55 4.93
CA ILE A 167 -17.46 -10.35 5.72
C ILE A 167 -18.39 -9.36 5.00
N LEU A 168 -18.43 -9.35 3.65
CA LEU A 168 -19.12 -8.31 2.89
C LEU A 168 -20.66 -8.30 3.12
N GLY A 169 -21.22 -9.37 3.63
CA GLY A 169 -22.62 -9.47 4.05
C GLY A 169 -22.92 -8.79 5.37
N ASP A 170 -21.94 -8.75 6.27
CA ASP A 170 -22.00 -8.10 7.56
C ASP A 170 -21.51 -6.66 7.46
N ARG A 171 -22.43 -5.71 7.71
CA ARG A 171 -22.12 -4.28 7.58
C ARG A 171 -21.13 -3.82 8.64
N GLU A 172 -21.29 -4.24 9.89
CA GLU A 172 -20.48 -3.77 11.00
C GLU A 172 -19.05 -4.29 10.85
N LEU A 173 -18.89 -5.57 10.57
CA LEU A 173 -17.60 -6.21 10.36
C LEU A 173 -16.87 -5.61 9.14
N THR A 174 -17.60 -5.38 8.03
CA THR A 174 -17.03 -4.74 6.84
C THR A 174 -16.60 -3.30 7.13
N MET A 175 -17.41 -2.52 7.85
CA MET A 175 -17.07 -1.15 8.24
C MET A 175 -15.84 -1.11 9.15
N HIS A 176 -15.75 -2.05 10.07
CA HIS A 176 -14.57 -2.20 10.93
C HIS A 176 -13.32 -2.50 10.09
N ALA A 177 -13.36 -3.51 9.23
CA ALA A 177 -12.26 -3.85 8.33
C ALA A 177 -11.85 -2.71 7.39
N TRP A 178 -12.79 -1.85 6.97
CA TRP A 178 -12.51 -0.66 6.18
C TRP A 178 -11.96 0.51 6.99
N GLY A 179 -11.81 0.36 8.29
CA GLY A 179 -11.19 1.34 9.17
C GLY A 179 -12.12 2.47 9.60
N VAL A 180 -13.45 2.30 9.53
CA VAL A 180 -14.40 3.33 9.98
C VAL A 180 -14.22 3.66 11.47
N SER A 181 -13.73 2.71 12.25
CA SER A 181 -13.36 2.88 13.67
C SER A 181 -12.01 3.53 13.90
N ASN A 182 -11.15 3.62 12.88
CA ASN A 182 -9.82 4.19 13.01
C ASN A 182 -9.87 5.74 13.05
N PRO A 183 -9.45 6.37 14.17
CA PRO A 183 -9.48 7.83 14.32
C PRO A 183 -8.53 8.57 13.38
N ALA A 184 -7.48 7.91 12.88
CA ALA A 184 -6.54 8.49 11.91
C ALA A 184 -7.15 8.70 10.52
N ILE A 185 -8.30 8.05 10.23
CA ILE A 185 -9.03 8.27 8.97
C ILE A 185 -9.91 9.53 9.11
N PRO A 186 -9.85 10.46 8.15
CA PRO A 186 -10.66 11.68 8.18
C PRO A 186 -12.15 11.40 8.40
N ALA A 187 -12.81 12.18 9.27
CA ALA A 187 -14.21 11.97 9.64
C ALA A 187 -15.16 11.96 8.43
N TRP A 188 -14.90 12.80 7.44
CA TRP A 188 -15.70 12.84 6.21
C TRP A 188 -15.62 11.52 5.41
N GLN A 189 -14.44 10.87 5.35
CA GLN A 189 -14.29 9.56 4.69
C GLN A 189 -15.08 8.48 5.43
N ARG A 190 -15.01 8.49 6.77
CA ARG A 190 -15.78 7.56 7.61
C ARG A 190 -17.29 7.73 7.42
N LEU A 191 -17.76 8.99 7.30
CA LEU A 191 -19.16 9.28 7.01
C LEU A 191 -19.57 8.80 5.62
N VAL A 192 -18.77 9.13 4.60
CA VAL A 192 -19.04 8.68 3.22
C VAL A 192 -19.10 7.16 3.13
N LEU A 193 -18.18 6.43 3.76
CA LEU A 193 -18.20 4.96 3.80
C LEU A 193 -19.51 4.43 4.39
N LYS A 194 -19.98 5.02 5.51
CA LYS A 194 -21.24 4.64 6.16
C LYS A 194 -22.46 4.86 5.27
N LEU A 195 -22.49 5.99 4.56
CA LEU A 195 -23.62 6.36 3.68
C LEU A 195 -23.63 5.55 2.37
N THR A 196 -22.44 5.28 1.81
CA THR A 196 -22.32 4.63 0.49
C THR A 196 -22.11 3.12 0.58
N TYR A 197 -22.19 2.52 1.76
CA TYR A 197 -21.97 1.08 1.95
C TYR A 197 -22.75 0.18 1.00
N PRO A 198 -24.07 0.36 0.78
CA PRO A 198 -24.82 -0.53 -0.12
C PRO A 198 -24.27 -0.49 -1.55
N LEU A 199 -23.91 0.70 -2.03
CA LEU A 199 -23.30 0.88 -3.34
C LEU A 199 -21.91 0.25 -3.41
N LEU A 200 -21.05 0.51 -2.42
CA LEU A 200 -19.70 -0.06 -2.37
C LEU A 200 -19.74 -1.59 -2.27
N ARG A 201 -20.64 -2.13 -1.45
CA ARG A 201 -20.90 -3.57 -1.36
C ARG A 201 -21.24 -4.18 -2.73
N PHE A 202 -22.16 -3.55 -3.44
CA PHE A 202 -22.55 -4.00 -4.78
C PHE A 202 -21.39 -3.97 -5.77
N LEU A 203 -20.65 -2.84 -5.80
CA LEU A 203 -19.51 -2.66 -6.69
C LEU A 203 -18.38 -3.65 -6.40
N ILE A 204 -18.05 -3.87 -5.13
CA ILE A 204 -17.02 -4.83 -4.71
C ILE A 204 -17.45 -6.24 -5.11
N ARG A 205 -18.69 -6.62 -4.80
CA ARG A 205 -19.21 -7.94 -5.16
C ARG A 205 -19.11 -8.20 -6.66
N LYS A 206 -19.39 -7.18 -7.47
CA LYS A 206 -19.33 -7.28 -8.93
C LYS A 206 -17.88 -7.29 -9.44
N SER A 207 -17.02 -6.38 -8.93
CA SER A 207 -15.64 -6.24 -9.40
C SER A 207 -14.78 -7.46 -9.05
N PHE A 208 -14.91 -8.00 -7.86
CA PHE A 208 -14.20 -9.21 -7.42
C PHE A 208 -14.98 -10.50 -7.79
N ARG A 209 -16.12 -10.40 -8.47
CA ARG A 209 -16.96 -11.55 -8.85
C ARG A 209 -17.23 -12.48 -7.67
N ILE A 210 -17.62 -11.92 -6.51
CA ILE A 210 -17.78 -12.70 -5.27
C ILE A 210 -19.00 -13.63 -5.39
N THR A 211 -18.71 -14.87 -5.73
CA THR A 211 -19.65 -16.00 -5.85
C THR A 211 -19.07 -17.21 -5.15
N SER A 212 -19.88 -18.22 -4.82
CA SER A 212 -19.38 -19.46 -4.20
C SER A 212 -18.34 -20.15 -5.07
N ALA A 213 -18.57 -20.28 -6.36
CA ALA A 213 -17.61 -20.91 -7.28
C ALA A 213 -16.28 -20.16 -7.37
N HIS A 214 -16.31 -18.82 -7.34
CA HIS A 214 -15.06 -18.03 -7.35
C HIS A 214 -14.35 -18.08 -6.02
N HIS A 215 -15.08 -18.12 -4.91
CA HIS A 215 -14.53 -18.33 -3.57
C HIS A 215 -13.85 -19.71 -3.45
N GLU A 216 -14.51 -20.79 -3.88
CA GLU A 216 -13.92 -22.14 -3.87
C GLU A 216 -12.62 -22.20 -4.67
N LYS A 217 -12.60 -21.56 -5.85
CA LYS A 217 -11.39 -21.43 -6.66
C LYS A 217 -10.30 -20.63 -5.93
N ALA A 218 -10.66 -19.52 -5.30
CA ALA A 218 -9.72 -18.71 -4.52
C ALA A 218 -9.12 -19.53 -3.36
N VAL A 219 -9.94 -20.28 -2.62
CA VAL A 219 -9.51 -21.19 -1.56
C VAL A 219 -8.50 -22.21 -2.09
N SER A 220 -8.81 -22.87 -3.20
CA SER A 220 -7.89 -23.85 -3.81
C SER A 220 -6.54 -23.23 -4.19
N HIS A 221 -6.50 -21.99 -4.69
CA HIS A 221 -5.24 -21.31 -5.00
C HIS A 221 -4.44 -20.93 -3.74
N ILE A 222 -5.14 -20.52 -2.66
CA ILE A 222 -4.52 -20.20 -1.38
C ILE A 222 -3.89 -21.47 -0.80
N GLU A 223 -4.64 -22.58 -0.77
CA GLU A 223 -4.17 -23.87 -0.28
C GLU A 223 -3.00 -24.42 -1.11
N ALA A 224 -3.02 -24.24 -2.43
CA ALA A 224 -1.91 -24.63 -3.30
C ALA A 224 -0.62 -23.85 -2.98
N LEU A 225 -0.71 -22.56 -2.65
CA LEU A 225 0.45 -21.79 -2.23
C LEU A 225 0.92 -22.19 -0.83
N LEU A 226 0.00 -22.42 0.10
CA LEU A 226 0.35 -22.91 1.45
C LEU A 226 1.05 -24.27 1.38
N ALA A 227 0.56 -25.21 0.57
CA ALA A 227 1.17 -26.54 0.36
C ALA A 227 2.56 -26.44 -0.29
N ASP A 228 2.77 -25.54 -1.26
CA ASP A 228 4.09 -25.29 -1.84
C ASP A 228 5.08 -24.78 -0.79
N VAL A 229 4.65 -23.82 0.04
CA VAL A 229 5.47 -23.27 1.12
C VAL A 229 5.74 -24.30 2.22
N GLU A 230 4.74 -25.07 2.63
CA GLU A 230 4.89 -26.17 3.58
C GLU A 230 5.96 -27.16 3.10
N THR A 231 5.89 -27.56 1.82
CA THR A 231 6.87 -28.45 1.20
C THR A 231 8.27 -27.84 1.18
N ARG A 232 8.39 -26.55 0.87
CA ARG A 232 9.69 -25.86 0.87
C ARG A 232 10.32 -25.80 2.25
N LEU A 233 9.52 -25.56 3.28
CA LEU A 233 9.99 -25.44 4.67
C LEU A 233 10.32 -26.79 5.32
N SER A 234 9.90 -27.91 4.74
CA SER A 234 10.10 -29.25 5.30
C SER A 234 11.58 -29.67 5.44
N ASP A 235 12.49 -29.03 4.72
CA ASP A 235 13.93 -29.23 4.82
C ASP A 235 14.62 -28.35 5.89
N GLY A 236 13.85 -27.54 6.63
CA GLY A 236 14.35 -26.66 7.69
C GLY A 236 15.02 -25.37 7.21
N ARG A 237 14.81 -24.98 5.94
CA ARG A 237 15.36 -23.75 5.37
C ARG A 237 14.84 -22.50 6.08
N LYS A 238 15.67 -21.43 6.09
CA LYS A 238 15.33 -20.15 6.71
C LYS A 238 14.59 -19.20 5.78
N SER A 239 14.72 -19.36 4.47
CA SER A 239 14.06 -18.54 3.45
C SER A 239 13.36 -19.44 2.43
N LEU A 240 12.18 -19.03 1.94
CA LEU A 240 11.32 -19.82 1.05
C LEU A 240 12.00 -20.19 -0.28
N LEU A 241 12.93 -19.37 -0.75
CA LEU A 241 13.73 -19.64 -1.96
C LEU A 241 15.10 -20.24 -1.63
N GLY A 242 15.33 -20.62 -0.36
CA GLY A 242 16.61 -21.14 0.10
C GLY A 242 17.57 -20.05 0.57
N GLY A 243 18.71 -20.50 1.12
CA GLY A 243 19.71 -19.61 1.72
C GLY A 243 19.42 -19.22 3.16
N GLU A 244 20.38 -18.47 3.74
CA GLU A 244 20.38 -18.11 5.17
C GLU A 244 19.74 -16.71 5.43
N ILE A 245 19.50 -15.95 4.37
CA ILE A 245 19.08 -14.53 4.47
C ILE A 245 17.63 -14.41 4.05
N ILE A 246 16.80 -13.91 4.96
CA ILE A 246 15.42 -13.54 4.67
C ILE A 246 15.40 -12.43 3.60
N ASN A 247 14.68 -12.64 2.55
CA ASN A 247 14.53 -11.70 1.44
C ASN A 247 13.10 -11.16 1.33
N TYR A 248 12.86 -10.23 0.40
CA TYR A 248 11.56 -9.56 0.30
C TYR A 248 10.41 -10.49 -0.09
N THR A 249 10.67 -11.66 -0.70
CA THR A 249 9.60 -12.61 -1.01
C THR A 249 9.12 -13.36 0.23
N ASP A 250 10.00 -13.59 1.20
CA ASP A 250 9.63 -14.12 2.50
C ASP A 250 8.71 -13.14 3.23
N LEU A 251 9.10 -11.86 3.24
CA LEU A 251 8.29 -10.79 3.82
C LEU A 251 6.95 -10.62 3.08
N ALA A 252 6.98 -10.72 1.73
CA ALA A 252 5.77 -10.64 0.92
C ALA A 252 4.79 -11.78 1.25
N PHE A 253 5.30 -13.02 1.37
CA PHE A 253 4.49 -14.16 1.77
C PHE A 253 3.87 -13.94 3.15
N CYS A 254 4.67 -13.56 4.15
CA CYS A 254 4.18 -13.31 5.50
C CYS A 254 3.17 -12.15 5.54
N ALA A 255 3.42 -11.06 4.81
CA ALA A 255 2.51 -9.91 4.76
C ALA A 255 1.17 -10.27 4.10
N ILE A 256 1.20 -11.02 3.00
CA ILE A 256 0.00 -11.44 2.28
C ILE A 256 -0.79 -12.47 3.11
N MET A 257 -0.14 -13.52 3.57
CA MET A 257 -0.78 -14.56 4.37
C MET A 257 -1.14 -14.10 5.79
N GLY A 258 -0.46 -13.10 6.32
CA GLY A 258 -0.81 -12.46 7.57
C GLY A 258 -2.26 -11.92 7.60
N LEU A 259 -2.89 -11.71 6.44
CA LEU A 259 -4.27 -11.24 6.38
C LEU A 259 -5.27 -12.24 7.00
N TRP A 260 -5.10 -13.53 6.81
CA TRP A 260 -5.97 -14.54 7.39
C TRP A 260 -5.53 -14.98 8.80
N LEU A 261 -4.21 -15.00 9.07
CA LEU A 261 -3.67 -15.41 10.37
C LEU A 261 -3.74 -14.29 11.40
N GLN A 262 -3.57 -13.03 10.96
CA GLN A 262 -3.51 -11.82 11.78
C GLN A 262 -2.56 -11.94 12.98
N PRO A 263 -1.27 -12.26 12.76
CA PRO A 263 -0.30 -12.44 13.81
C PRO A 263 -0.12 -11.13 14.61
N ARG A 264 0.39 -11.25 15.83
CA ARG A 264 0.77 -10.07 16.61
C ARG A 264 1.79 -9.24 15.83
N GLY A 265 1.62 -7.93 15.81
CA GLY A 265 2.47 -7.01 15.04
C GLY A 265 2.07 -6.88 13.57
N TYR A 266 1.00 -7.52 13.10
CA TYR A 266 0.49 -7.28 11.75
C TYR A 266 0.25 -5.79 11.53
N GLY A 267 0.78 -5.28 10.42
CA GLY A 267 0.75 -3.85 10.14
C GLY A 267 1.72 -3.01 10.94
N GLY A 268 2.67 -3.58 11.70
CA GLY A 268 3.54 -2.82 12.60
C GLY A 268 2.75 -2.08 13.69
N GLY A 269 1.67 -2.72 14.21
CA GLY A 269 0.74 -2.12 15.15
C GLY A 269 -0.27 -1.12 14.55
N LYS A 270 -0.08 -0.71 13.29
CA LYS A 270 -0.97 0.27 12.63
C LYS A 270 -2.29 -0.34 12.13
N ALA A 271 -2.40 -1.67 12.13
CA ALA A 271 -3.61 -2.40 11.78
C ALA A 271 -4.44 -2.83 13.01
N ASP A 272 -3.99 -2.59 14.23
CA ASP A 272 -4.67 -3.05 15.46
C ASP A 272 -6.10 -2.54 15.59
N THR A 273 -6.36 -1.30 15.12
CA THR A 273 -7.69 -0.69 15.14
C THR A 273 -8.70 -1.30 14.17
N VAL A 274 -8.25 -2.13 13.24
CA VAL A 274 -9.07 -2.78 12.20
C VAL A 274 -8.95 -4.30 12.22
N ARG A 275 -8.20 -4.82 13.17
CA ARG A 275 -8.03 -6.25 13.39
C ARG A 275 -9.36 -6.89 13.77
N ILE A 276 -9.65 -8.05 13.18
CA ILE A 276 -10.83 -8.85 13.50
C ILE A 276 -10.36 -10.01 14.39
N ASP A 277 -10.80 -10.02 15.62
CA ASP A 277 -10.51 -11.14 16.51
C ASP A 277 -11.20 -12.42 16.03
N ARG A 278 -10.57 -13.59 16.25
CA ARG A 278 -11.14 -14.89 15.83
C ARG A 278 -12.56 -15.10 16.35
N ALA A 279 -12.87 -14.62 17.55
CA ALA A 279 -14.22 -14.70 18.12
C ALA A 279 -15.27 -13.85 17.38
N GLN A 280 -14.83 -12.85 16.62
CA GLN A 280 -15.70 -11.98 15.81
C GLN A 280 -15.81 -12.45 14.35
N CYS A 281 -14.97 -13.42 13.94
CA CYS A 281 -15.02 -13.97 12.60
C CYS A 281 -16.33 -14.75 12.37
N PRO A 282 -16.92 -14.69 11.18
CA PRO A 282 -17.98 -15.61 10.80
C PRO A 282 -17.57 -17.07 11.02
N PRO A 283 -18.46 -17.96 11.50
CA PRO A 283 -18.08 -19.31 11.88
C PRO A 283 -17.34 -20.10 10.78
N GLN A 284 -17.78 -19.97 9.53
CA GLN A 284 -17.12 -20.63 8.40
C GLN A 284 -15.70 -20.09 8.16
N MET A 285 -15.49 -18.77 8.30
CA MET A 285 -14.19 -18.14 8.21
C MET A 285 -13.26 -18.63 9.31
N ALA A 286 -13.74 -18.66 10.56
CA ALA A 286 -12.97 -19.13 11.71
C ALA A 286 -12.57 -20.60 11.57
N SER A 287 -13.49 -21.47 11.11
CA SER A 287 -13.21 -22.89 10.84
C SER A 287 -12.16 -23.08 9.75
N GLN A 288 -12.17 -22.27 8.70
CA GLN A 288 -11.20 -22.36 7.62
C GLN A 288 -9.82 -21.86 8.05
N ILE A 289 -9.74 -20.80 8.87
CA ILE A 289 -8.49 -20.33 9.47
C ILE A 289 -7.88 -21.46 10.34
N GLU A 290 -8.68 -22.14 11.14
CA GLU A 290 -8.21 -23.26 11.97
C GLU A 290 -7.71 -24.42 11.11
N ALA A 291 -8.46 -24.79 10.07
CA ALA A 291 -8.07 -25.84 9.14
C ALA A 291 -6.74 -25.55 8.44
N TRP A 292 -6.51 -24.30 8.02
CA TRP A 292 -5.25 -23.88 7.42
C TRP A 292 -4.09 -23.90 8.43
N SER A 293 -4.33 -23.40 9.65
CA SER A 293 -3.30 -23.43 10.71
C SER A 293 -2.85 -24.85 11.06
N GLN A 294 -3.79 -25.81 11.08
CA GLN A 294 -3.50 -27.22 11.36
C GLN A 294 -2.93 -27.98 10.15
N GLY A 295 -3.42 -27.66 8.96
CA GLY A 295 -3.01 -28.33 7.72
C GLY A 295 -1.63 -27.87 7.20
N TYR A 296 -1.18 -26.67 7.57
CA TYR A 296 0.07 -26.05 7.11
C TYR A 296 0.86 -25.46 8.29
N PRO A 297 1.30 -26.32 9.24
CA PRO A 297 1.93 -25.86 10.48
C PRO A 297 3.26 -25.14 10.25
N LEU A 298 4.11 -25.60 9.32
CA LEU A 298 5.40 -24.95 9.04
C LEU A 298 5.21 -23.58 8.41
N ALA A 299 4.27 -23.42 7.49
CA ALA A 299 3.93 -22.13 6.90
C ALA A 299 3.37 -21.17 7.95
N THR A 300 2.53 -21.66 8.87
CA THR A 300 1.99 -20.87 9.99
C THR A 300 3.09 -20.43 10.94
N GLU A 301 3.94 -21.34 11.37
CA GLU A 301 5.08 -21.05 12.25
C GLU A 301 6.07 -20.08 11.61
N PHE A 302 6.32 -20.23 10.31
CA PHE A 302 7.18 -19.29 9.56
C PHE A 302 6.64 -17.86 9.59
N ILE A 303 5.33 -17.67 9.37
CA ILE A 303 4.69 -16.37 9.45
C ILE A 303 4.82 -15.79 10.87
N GLU A 304 4.45 -16.57 11.89
CA GLU A 304 4.48 -16.12 13.29
C GLU A 304 5.91 -15.77 13.73
N THR A 305 6.89 -16.58 13.37
CA THR A 305 8.31 -16.38 13.69
C THR A 305 8.86 -15.11 13.06
N LEU A 306 8.55 -14.84 11.78
CA LEU A 306 9.01 -13.63 11.13
C LEU A 306 8.34 -12.38 11.73
N TYR A 307 7.05 -12.44 12.04
CA TYR A 307 6.37 -11.32 12.72
C TYR A 307 6.93 -11.09 14.12
N ALA A 308 7.20 -12.12 14.89
CA ALA A 308 7.75 -11.99 16.24
C ALA A 308 9.20 -11.47 16.26
N GLY A 309 10.03 -11.88 15.29
CA GLY A 309 11.47 -11.61 15.32
C GLY A 309 11.93 -10.47 14.40
N GLN A 310 11.15 -10.10 13.39
CA GLN A 310 11.61 -9.17 12.35
C GLN A 310 10.61 -8.04 12.02
N ARG A 311 9.45 -8.05 12.63
CA ARG A 311 8.44 -7.00 12.45
C ARG A 311 8.47 -6.06 13.67
N HIS A 312 9.20 -4.96 13.55
CA HIS A 312 9.37 -3.93 14.60
C HIS A 312 8.57 -2.69 14.26
#